data_6eec92eb332b61da3ee320aa297e8827
#
_entry.id   6eec92eb332b61da3ee320aa297e8827
#
_cell.length_a   1.000
_cell.length_b   1.000
_cell.length_c   1.000
_cell.angle_alpha   90.00
_cell.angle_beta   90.00
_cell.angle_gamma   90.00
#
_symmetry.space_group_name_H-M   'P 1'
#
loop_
_entity.id
_entity.type
_entity.pdbx_description
1 polymer ?
#
loop_
_entity_poly.entity_id
_entity_poly.type
_entity_poly.pdbx_seq_one_letter_code
_entity_poly.pdbx_strand_id
1 'polypeptide(L)'
;MPALAHVDAASSPVPSSPVPSSSNPSPLDALSRLAAEHAEQRGLCDRLEAIADMLPRMPARSVCLEALEMLERQMPMHHADEELGLFPLLRARCRPEDRIETILSELEDEHLDDEALLTEVVLTLRALAADRGPERDPAIAGYVLRGFFDSQRRHIAWEEATIMPLALERLRPCDLRALDRVMADNRRGRTPDAFERRGCGGCGRLEPIDLSIG
;
A
#
# COMPACT_ATOMS: atom_id res chain seq x y z
N MET A 1 62.38 28.65 -49.52
CA MET A 1 61.23 29.14 -48.78
C MET A 1 59.99 28.47 -49.28
N PRO A 2 59.49 27.37 -48.61
CA PRO A 2 58.19 26.80 -48.95
C PRO A 2 57.13 27.29 -47.96
N ALA A 3 55.92 27.55 -48.49
CA ALA A 3 54.75 28.11 -47.86
C ALA A 3 54.10 27.08 -46.88
N LEU A 4 53.68 27.59 -45.71
CA LEU A 4 52.92 26.86 -44.74
C LEU A 4 51.44 26.77 -45.18
N ALA A 5 50.95 25.57 -45.35
CA ALA A 5 49.55 25.30 -45.57
C ALA A 5 48.79 25.29 -44.23
N HIS A 6 47.78 26.14 -44.11
CA HIS A 6 46.79 26.06 -43.03
C HIS A 6 45.88 24.87 -43.26
N VAL A 7 45.78 24.00 -42.24
CA VAL A 7 44.78 22.94 -42.19
C VAL A 7 43.63 23.40 -41.28
N ASP A 8 42.48 23.67 -41.90
CA ASP A 8 41.22 23.96 -41.20
C ASP A 8 40.74 22.65 -40.50
N ALA A 9 40.68 22.69 -39.20
CA ALA A 9 40.06 21.61 -38.40
C ALA A 9 38.55 21.79 -38.40
N ALA A 10 37.87 21.00 -39.22
CA ALA A 10 36.41 20.87 -39.19
C ALA A 10 35.97 20.18 -37.90
N SER A 11 35.33 20.97 -37.01
CA SER A 11 34.67 20.47 -35.79
C SER A 11 33.42 19.71 -36.18
N SER A 12 33.41 18.39 -35.98
CA SER A 12 32.24 17.54 -36.13
C SER A 12 31.28 17.77 -34.95
N PRO A 13 29.96 17.85 -35.16
CA PRO A 13 29.00 17.97 -34.07
C PRO A 13 28.92 16.67 -33.27
N VAL A 14 29.05 16.79 -31.95
CA VAL A 14 28.85 15.70 -30.98
C VAL A 14 27.37 15.29 -31.04
N PRO A 15 27.04 13.98 -31.20
CA PRO A 15 25.66 13.55 -31.15
C PRO A 15 25.12 13.73 -29.75
N SER A 16 24.01 14.49 -29.61
CA SER A 16 23.25 14.65 -28.39
C SER A 16 22.68 13.29 -27.97
N SER A 17 23.11 12.80 -26.82
CA SER A 17 22.53 11.60 -26.21
C SER A 17 21.03 11.83 -25.95
N PRO A 18 20.16 10.85 -26.24
CA PRO A 18 18.75 11.00 -25.93
C PRO A 18 18.58 11.10 -24.40
N VAL A 19 17.93 12.17 -23.96
CA VAL A 19 17.46 12.32 -22.58
C VAL A 19 16.51 11.15 -22.32
N PRO A 20 16.68 10.36 -21.22
CA PRO A 20 15.73 9.32 -20.89
C PRO A 20 14.35 9.94 -20.72
N SER A 21 13.41 9.53 -21.57
CA SER A 21 12.02 9.90 -21.44
C SER A 21 11.54 9.43 -20.05
N SER A 22 11.15 10.37 -19.20
CA SER A 22 10.40 10.06 -17.98
C SER A 22 9.13 9.31 -18.41
N SER A 23 9.15 8.00 -18.31
CA SER A 23 7.96 7.18 -18.50
C SER A 23 6.95 7.62 -17.46
N ASN A 24 5.89 8.32 -17.87
CA ASN A 24 4.74 8.53 -17.03
C ASN A 24 4.25 7.14 -16.60
N PRO A 25 4.10 6.86 -15.29
CA PRO A 25 3.59 5.59 -14.82
C PRO A 25 2.25 5.28 -15.50
N SER A 26 2.02 4.02 -15.85
CA SER A 26 0.77 3.57 -16.42
C SER A 26 -0.38 3.87 -15.44
N PRO A 27 -1.57 4.28 -15.90
CA PRO A 27 -2.70 4.51 -15.00
C PRO A 27 -3.11 3.30 -14.14
N LEU A 28 -2.69 2.09 -14.52
CA LEU A 28 -2.96 0.86 -13.75
C LEU A 28 -1.90 0.54 -12.69
N ASP A 29 -0.81 1.33 -12.61
CA ASP A 29 0.31 1.04 -11.70
C ASP A 29 -0.10 1.09 -10.22
N ALA A 30 -1.01 2.00 -9.84
CA ALA A 30 -1.52 2.11 -8.46
C ALA A 30 -2.27 0.84 -8.02
N LEU A 31 -3.25 0.38 -8.81
CA LEU A 31 -4.00 -0.84 -8.47
C LEU A 31 -3.12 -2.10 -8.54
N SER A 32 -2.19 -2.17 -9.49
CA SER A 32 -1.23 -3.27 -9.57
C SER A 32 -0.32 -3.31 -8.35
N ARG A 33 0.02 -2.14 -7.78
CA ARG A 33 0.82 -2.02 -6.57
C ARG A 33 0.05 -2.50 -5.34
N LEU A 34 -1.22 -2.09 -5.16
CA LEU A 34 -2.08 -2.61 -4.09
C LEU A 34 -2.21 -4.14 -4.18
N ALA A 35 -2.44 -4.67 -5.37
CA ALA A 35 -2.50 -6.12 -5.58
C ALA A 35 -1.17 -6.83 -5.25
N ALA A 36 -0.01 -6.21 -5.52
CA ALA A 36 1.29 -6.76 -5.13
C ALA A 36 1.48 -6.71 -3.61
N GLU A 37 1.04 -5.63 -2.95
CA GLU A 37 1.06 -5.50 -1.49
C GLU A 37 0.17 -6.55 -0.81
N HIS A 38 -1.02 -6.86 -1.35
CA HIS A 38 -1.84 -7.99 -0.90
C HIS A 38 -1.10 -9.33 -1.01
N ALA A 39 -0.34 -9.55 -2.10
CA ALA A 39 0.46 -10.77 -2.23
C ALA A 39 1.58 -10.85 -1.17
N GLU A 40 2.21 -9.72 -0.83
CA GLU A 40 3.20 -9.63 0.25
C GLU A 40 2.57 -9.88 1.63
N GLN A 41 1.38 -9.34 1.88
CA GLN A 41 0.63 -9.56 3.12
C GLN A 41 0.20 -11.03 3.27
N ARG A 42 -0.21 -11.71 2.19
CA ARG A 42 -0.44 -13.16 2.23
C ARG A 42 0.83 -13.93 2.60
N GLY A 43 1.98 -13.52 2.06
CA GLY A 43 3.28 -14.08 2.45
C GLY A 43 3.62 -13.85 3.92
N LEU A 44 3.21 -12.72 4.49
CA LEU A 44 3.29 -12.46 5.93
C LEU A 44 2.39 -13.43 6.72
N CYS A 45 1.14 -13.62 6.31
CA CYS A 45 0.22 -14.58 6.95
C CYS A 45 0.82 -16.00 6.99
N ASP A 46 1.41 -16.46 5.88
CA ASP A 46 2.06 -17.77 5.81
C ASP A 46 3.28 -17.87 6.76
N ARG A 47 4.05 -16.79 6.91
CA ARG A 47 5.15 -16.74 7.91
C ARG A 47 4.64 -16.77 9.34
N LEU A 48 3.58 -16.02 9.67
CA LEU A 48 2.99 -16.02 11.02
C LEU A 48 2.40 -17.39 11.36
N GLU A 49 1.77 -18.04 10.41
CA GLU A 49 1.29 -19.41 10.57
C GLU A 49 2.44 -20.39 10.85
N ALA A 50 3.51 -20.32 10.06
CA ALA A 50 4.68 -21.17 10.27
C ALA A 50 5.34 -20.92 11.65
N ILE A 51 5.40 -19.67 12.13
CA ILE A 51 5.84 -19.32 13.48
C ILE A 51 4.92 -19.95 14.52
N ALA A 52 3.60 -19.78 14.37
CA ALA A 52 2.61 -20.30 15.32
C ALA A 52 2.65 -21.83 15.42
N ASP A 53 2.86 -22.53 14.30
CA ASP A 53 2.94 -23.99 14.24
C ASP A 53 4.27 -24.54 14.78
N MET A 54 5.30 -23.72 14.79
CA MET A 54 6.60 -24.11 15.37
C MET A 54 6.60 -24.11 16.89
N LEU A 55 5.75 -23.30 17.54
CA LEU A 55 5.72 -23.17 18.98
C LEU A 55 5.39 -24.52 19.67
N PRO A 56 6.04 -24.85 20.80
CA PRO A 56 6.90 -23.99 21.64
C PRO A 56 8.37 -23.91 21.20
N ARG A 57 8.76 -24.49 20.07
CA ARG A 57 10.12 -24.32 19.53
C ARG A 57 10.29 -22.88 19.07
N MET A 58 11.46 -22.30 19.38
CA MET A 58 11.74 -20.92 19.02
C MET A 58 11.96 -20.78 17.50
N PRO A 59 11.29 -19.83 16.83
CA PRO A 59 11.55 -19.53 15.44
C PRO A 59 12.91 -18.84 15.27
N ALA A 60 13.47 -18.86 14.07
CA ALA A 60 14.68 -18.12 13.77
C ALA A 60 14.41 -16.61 13.94
N ARG A 61 15.36 -15.91 14.60
CA ARG A 61 15.25 -14.47 14.87
C ARG A 61 14.99 -13.65 13.59
N SER A 62 15.64 -13.99 12.47
CA SER A 62 15.48 -13.31 11.20
C SER A 62 14.03 -13.35 10.70
N VAL A 63 13.35 -14.50 10.85
CA VAL A 63 11.94 -14.66 10.42
C VAL A 63 11.02 -13.76 11.23
N CYS A 64 11.24 -13.64 12.54
CA CYS A 64 10.48 -12.71 13.38
C CYS A 64 10.74 -11.24 12.99
N LEU A 65 11.99 -10.88 12.71
CA LEU A 65 12.34 -9.50 12.31
C LEU A 65 11.77 -9.12 10.94
N GLU A 66 11.74 -10.04 9.98
CA GLU A 66 11.09 -9.83 8.68
C GLU A 66 9.57 -9.61 8.82
N ALA A 67 8.92 -10.41 9.68
CA ALA A 67 7.50 -10.21 9.97
C ALA A 67 7.24 -8.87 10.66
N LEU A 68 8.09 -8.47 11.62
CA LEU A 68 8.00 -7.17 12.30
C LEU A 68 8.14 -5.99 11.33
N GLU A 69 9.08 -6.04 10.38
CA GLU A 69 9.26 -4.98 9.38
C GLU A 69 7.98 -4.77 8.54
N MET A 70 7.33 -5.87 8.14
CA MET A 70 6.07 -5.79 7.38
C MET A 70 4.94 -5.22 8.23
N LEU A 71 4.77 -5.71 9.46
CA LEU A 71 3.71 -5.28 10.37
C LEU A 71 3.84 -3.81 10.78
N GLU A 72 5.05 -3.35 11.07
CA GLU A 72 5.27 -2.01 11.62
C GLU A 72 5.37 -0.92 10.54
N ARG A 73 5.69 -1.27 9.29
CA ARG A 73 5.92 -0.29 8.23
C ARG A 73 5.03 -0.46 7.01
N GLN A 74 4.93 -1.66 6.48
CA GLN A 74 4.23 -1.86 5.20
C GLN A 74 2.72 -1.86 5.38
N MET A 75 2.22 -2.51 6.42
CA MET A 75 0.80 -2.62 6.68
C MET A 75 0.11 -1.28 6.97
N PRO A 76 0.63 -0.43 7.89
CA PRO A 76 0.04 0.90 8.12
C PRO A 76 0.10 1.79 6.87
N MET A 77 1.10 1.61 6.02
CA MET A 77 1.22 2.36 4.78
C MET A 77 0.18 1.92 3.75
N HIS A 78 -0.09 0.62 3.67
CA HIS A 78 -1.12 0.05 2.81
C HIS A 78 -2.52 0.55 3.20
N HIS A 79 -2.89 0.45 4.49
CA HIS A 79 -4.16 0.99 4.99
C HIS A 79 -4.29 2.51 4.70
N ALA A 80 -3.20 3.28 4.87
CA ALA A 80 -3.21 4.70 4.52
C ALA A 80 -3.38 4.95 3.00
N ASP A 81 -2.84 4.10 2.14
CA ASP A 81 -3.02 4.19 0.69
C ASP A 81 -4.49 3.94 0.30
N GLU A 82 -5.19 3.10 1.03
CA GLU A 82 -6.61 2.80 0.83
C GLU A 82 -7.50 3.90 1.42
N GLU A 83 -7.37 4.19 2.69
CA GLU A 83 -8.23 5.14 3.40
C GLU A 83 -8.08 6.59 2.91
N LEU A 84 -6.85 7.01 2.60
CA LEU A 84 -6.58 8.37 2.13
C LEU A 84 -6.57 8.49 0.59
N GLY A 85 -6.48 7.38 -0.12
CA GLY A 85 -6.36 7.33 -1.57
C GLY A 85 -7.53 6.65 -2.26
N LEU A 86 -7.63 5.33 -2.14
CA LEU A 86 -8.58 4.51 -2.89
C LEU A 86 -10.04 4.74 -2.46
N PHE A 87 -10.33 4.71 -1.16
CA PHE A 87 -11.69 4.78 -0.63
C PHE A 87 -12.39 6.11 -0.97
N PRO A 88 -11.76 7.30 -0.83
CA PRO A 88 -12.37 8.55 -1.26
C PRO A 88 -12.69 8.60 -2.76
N LEU A 89 -11.86 7.97 -3.59
CA LEU A 89 -12.09 7.90 -5.03
C LEU A 89 -13.27 6.97 -5.36
N LEU A 90 -13.40 5.84 -4.68
CA LEU A 90 -14.54 4.94 -4.82
C LEU A 90 -15.84 5.62 -4.37
N ARG A 91 -15.86 6.28 -3.22
CA ARG A 91 -17.00 7.10 -2.76
C ARG A 91 -17.46 8.10 -3.81
N ALA A 92 -16.50 8.72 -4.52
CA ALA A 92 -16.78 9.73 -5.55
C ALA A 92 -17.24 9.14 -6.90
N ARG A 93 -17.02 7.85 -7.17
CA ARG A 93 -17.25 7.22 -8.49
C ARG A 93 -18.28 6.10 -8.49
N CYS A 94 -18.46 5.44 -7.37
CA CYS A 94 -19.44 4.36 -7.25
C CYS A 94 -20.87 4.89 -7.31
N ARG A 95 -21.80 4.03 -7.71
CA ARG A 95 -23.21 4.30 -7.80
C ARG A 95 -23.93 3.82 -6.54
N PRO A 96 -25.14 4.30 -6.24
CA PRO A 96 -25.91 3.84 -5.08
C PRO A 96 -26.07 2.31 -5.03
N GLU A 97 -26.19 1.67 -6.21
CA GLU A 97 -26.35 0.21 -6.32
C GLU A 97 -25.11 -0.56 -5.88
N ASP A 98 -23.92 0.06 -5.93
CA ASP A 98 -22.65 -0.54 -5.53
C ASP A 98 -22.53 -0.65 -4.00
N ARG A 99 -23.37 0.04 -3.23
CA ARG A 99 -23.40 0.08 -1.76
C ARG A 99 -22.03 0.35 -1.13
N ILE A 100 -21.25 1.15 -1.81
CA ILE A 100 -19.82 1.33 -1.47
C ILE A 100 -19.61 1.83 -0.05
N GLU A 101 -20.49 2.71 0.45
CA GLU A 101 -20.33 3.28 1.80
C GLU A 101 -20.38 2.22 2.90
N THR A 102 -21.34 1.29 2.81
CA THR A 102 -21.42 0.17 3.75
C THR A 102 -20.16 -0.70 3.71
N ILE A 103 -19.67 -1.01 2.51
CA ILE A 103 -18.49 -1.85 2.32
C ILE A 103 -17.25 -1.16 2.88
N LEU A 104 -17.05 0.13 2.57
CA LEU A 104 -15.86 0.86 3.05
C LEU A 104 -15.89 1.10 4.55
N SER A 105 -17.08 1.37 5.14
CA SER A 105 -17.18 1.49 6.62
C SER A 105 -16.82 0.19 7.32
N GLU A 106 -17.23 -0.96 6.78
CA GLU A 106 -16.86 -2.27 7.34
C GLU A 106 -15.35 -2.54 7.23
N LEU A 107 -14.70 -2.14 6.12
CA LEU A 107 -13.24 -2.26 5.95
C LEU A 107 -12.48 -1.31 6.88
N GLU A 108 -12.94 -0.05 7.03
CA GLU A 108 -12.36 0.90 7.97
C GLU A 108 -12.46 0.40 9.42
N ASP A 109 -13.56 -0.24 9.80
CA ASP A 109 -13.73 -0.88 11.11
C ASP A 109 -12.77 -2.08 11.27
N GLU A 110 -12.59 -2.92 10.23
CA GLU A 110 -11.60 -4.01 10.24
C GLU A 110 -10.17 -3.49 10.40
N HIS A 111 -9.78 -2.38 9.75
CA HIS A 111 -8.47 -1.76 9.93
C HIS A 111 -8.23 -1.33 11.38
N LEU A 112 -9.25 -0.76 12.05
CA LEU A 112 -9.16 -0.37 13.47
C LEU A 112 -9.00 -1.60 14.39
N ASP A 113 -9.73 -2.67 14.12
CA ASP A 113 -9.62 -3.93 14.87
C ASP A 113 -8.24 -4.57 14.69
N ASP A 114 -7.71 -4.53 13.48
CA ASP A 114 -6.37 -5.02 13.15
C ASP A 114 -5.27 -4.21 13.84
N GLU A 115 -5.39 -2.87 13.95
CA GLU A 115 -4.45 -2.04 14.72
C GLU A 115 -4.39 -2.44 16.20
N ALA A 116 -5.55 -2.75 16.80
CA ALA A 116 -5.61 -3.20 18.19
C ALA A 116 -4.89 -4.54 18.38
N LEU A 117 -5.11 -5.50 17.47
CA LEU A 117 -4.48 -6.81 17.52
C LEU A 117 -2.99 -6.78 17.14
N LEU A 118 -2.62 -5.89 16.23
CA LEU A 118 -1.24 -5.69 15.75
C LEU A 118 -0.27 -5.44 16.90
N THR A 119 -0.66 -4.64 17.90
CA THR A 119 0.16 -4.39 19.08
C THR A 119 0.54 -5.69 19.81
N GLU A 120 -0.40 -6.61 19.99
CA GLU A 120 -0.17 -7.89 20.65
C GLU A 120 0.72 -8.82 19.80
N VAL A 121 0.54 -8.81 18.48
CA VAL A 121 1.37 -9.58 17.54
C VAL A 121 2.81 -9.07 17.55
N VAL A 122 3.01 -7.77 17.49
CA VAL A 122 4.33 -7.12 17.52
C VAL A 122 5.06 -7.45 18.82
N LEU A 123 4.39 -7.33 19.99
CA LEU A 123 4.97 -7.69 21.28
C LEU A 123 5.34 -9.17 21.33
N THR A 124 4.48 -10.05 20.80
CA THR A 124 4.74 -11.49 20.74
C THR A 124 5.97 -11.79 19.87
N LEU A 125 6.06 -11.23 18.67
CA LEU A 125 7.21 -11.44 17.76
C LEU A 125 8.52 -10.85 18.32
N ARG A 126 8.46 -9.70 18.98
CA ARG A 126 9.64 -9.11 19.65
C ARG A 126 10.17 -9.99 20.78
N ALA A 127 9.28 -10.59 21.58
CA ALA A 127 9.67 -11.53 22.62
C ALA A 127 10.32 -12.79 22.04
N LEU A 128 9.75 -13.35 20.97
CA LEU A 128 10.31 -14.49 20.24
C LEU A 128 11.67 -14.14 19.61
N ALA A 129 11.81 -12.97 19.00
CA ALA A 129 13.07 -12.52 18.41
C ALA A 129 14.20 -12.28 19.42
N ALA A 130 13.85 -11.95 20.68
CA ALA A 130 14.81 -11.71 21.75
C ALA A 130 15.32 -12.99 22.45
N ASP A 131 14.86 -14.17 21.99
CA ASP A 131 15.17 -15.49 22.60
C ASP A 131 14.87 -15.55 24.12
N ARG A 132 13.91 -14.73 24.56
CA ARG A 132 13.49 -14.69 25.96
C ARG A 132 12.40 -15.72 26.28
N GLY A 133 12.06 -16.55 25.31
CA GLY A 133 10.82 -17.32 25.33
C GLY A 133 9.60 -16.37 25.29
N PRO A 134 8.42 -16.85 24.91
CA PRO A 134 7.24 -16.02 25.07
C PRO A 134 7.12 -15.72 26.58
N GLU A 135 7.12 -14.44 26.94
CA GLU A 135 6.79 -14.00 28.33
C GLU A 135 5.37 -14.51 28.70
N ARG A 136 4.63 -14.95 27.70
CA ARG A 136 3.31 -15.59 27.77
C ARG A 136 3.42 -17.07 27.38
N ASP A 137 2.43 -17.85 27.80
CA ASP A 137 2.26 -19.24 27.39
C ASP A 137 2.36 -19.36 25.84
N PRO A 138 3.16 -20.29 25.30
CA PRO A 138 3.25 -20.53 23.86
C PRO A 138 1.89 -20.76 23.18
N ALA A 139 0.92 -21.32 23.90
CA ALA A 139 -0.45 -21.48 23.39
C ALA A 139 -1.14 -20.13 23.18
N ILE A 140 -0.92 -19.16 24.08
CA ILE A 140 -1.45 -17.79 23.93
C ILE A 140 -0.78 -17.09 22.76
N ALA A 141 0.54 -17.21 22.64
CA ALA A 141 1.28 -16.66 21.51
C ALA A 141 0.76 -17.21 20.17
N GLY A 142 0.60 -18.53 20.08
CA GLY A 142 0.05 -19.18 18.90
C GLY A 142 -1.39 -18.75 18.60
N TYR A 143 -2.22 -18.52 19.63
CA TYR A 143 -3.59 -18.03 19.47
C TYR A 143 -3.62 -16.61 18.90
N VAL A 144 -2.81 -15.70 19.43
CA VAL A 144 -2.71 -14.30 18.95
C VAL A 144 -2.28 -14.26 17.48
N LEU A 145 -1.22 -15.01 17.12
CA LEU A 145 -0.75 -15.05 15.74
C LEU A 145 -1.82 -15.60 14.79
N ARG A 146 -2.52 -16.69 15.18
CA ARG A 146 -3.58 -17.28 14.35
C ARG A 146 -4.77 -16.35 14.17
N GLY A 147 -5.21 -15.70 15.24
CA GLY A 147 -6.29 -14.72 15.16
C GLY A 147 -6.00 -13.62 14.13
N PHE A 148 -4.77 -13.11 14.15
CA PHE A 148 -4.33 -12.05 13.25
C PHE A 148 -4.25 -12.54 11.79
N PHE A 149 -3.51 -13.60 11.48
CA PHE A 149 -3.36 -14.00 10.09
C PHE A 149 -4.65 -14.55 9.47
N ASP A 150 -5.54 -15.13 10.26
CA ASP A 150 -6.87 -15.56 9.77
C ASP A 150 -7.76 -14.34 9.43
N SER A 151 -7.71 -13.27 10.25
CA SER A 151 -8.39 -11.99 9.96
C SER A 151 -7.85 -11.40 8.67
N GLN A 152 -6.54 -11.24 8.56
CA GLN A 152 -5.88 -10.65 7.39
C GLN A 152 -6.17 -11.40 6.09
N ARG A 153 -6.16 -12.73 6.10
CA ARG A 153 -6.50 -13.52 4.91
C ARG A 153 -7.93 -13.28 4.44
N ARG A 154 -8.88 -13.12 5.36
CA ARG A 154 -10.29 -12.82 5.02
C ARG A 154 -10.43 -11.40 4.48
N HIS A 155 -9.81 -10.44 5.12
CA HIS A 155 -9.78 -9.05 4.72
C HIS A 155 -9.26 -8.89 3.27
N ILE A 156 -8.06 -9.38 2.98
CA ILE A 156 -7.47 -9.36 1.65
C ILE A 156 -8.38 -10.05 0.61
N ALA A 157 -8.94 -11.23 0.95
CA ALA A 157 -9.82 -11.95 0.05
C ALA A 157 -11.10 -11.14 -0.27
N TRP A 158 -11.62 -10.41 0.70
CA TRP A 158 -12.80 -9.57 0.52
C TRP A 158 -12.50 -8.35 -0.36
N GLU A 159 -11.40 -7.67 -0.14
CA GLU A 159 -10.97 -6.55 -0.99
C GLU A 159 -10.70 -6.99 -2.43
N GLU A 160 -9.99 -8.07 -2.63
CA GLU A 160 -9.73 -8.62 -3.96
C GLU A 160 -11.02 -9.06 -4.69
N ALA A 161 -12.01 -9.54 -3.95
CA ALA A 161 -13.29 -9.95 -4.53
C ALA A 161 -14.26 -8.79 -4.79
N THR A 162 -14.13 -7.68 -4.07
CA THR A 162 -15.12 -6.60 -4.06
C THR A 162 -14.53 -5.26 -4.47
N ILE A 163 -13.50 -4.78 -3.75
CA ILE A 163 -12.93 -3.44 -3.93
C ILE A 163 -12.14 -3.33 -5.23
N MET A 164 -11.25 -4.28 -5.49
CA MET A 164 -10.41 -4.24 -6.69
C MET A 164 -11.20 -4.29 -8.00
N PRO A 165 -12.23 -5.14 -8.16
CA PRO A 165 -13.10 -5.11 -9.34
C PRO A 165 -13.88 -3.80 -9.49
N LEU A 166 -14.41 -3.24 -8.39
CA LEU A 166 -15.10 -1.95 -8.42
C LEU A 166 -14.15 -0.83 -8.81
N ALA A 167 -12.92 -0.81 -8.29
CA ALA A 167 -11.91 0.17 -8.66
C ALA A 167 -11.59 0.12 -10.16
N LEU A 168 -11.42 -1.07 -10.73
CA LEU A 168 -11.19 -1.25 -12.16
C LEU A 168 -12.37 -0.79 -13.01
N GLU A 169 -13.60 -0.96 -12.54
CA GLU A 169 -14.81 -0.60 -13.29
C GLU A 169 -15.17 0.89 -13.16
N ARG A 170 -14.96 1.48 -11.99
CA ARG A 170 -15.46 2.82 -11.65
C ARG A 170 -14.41 3.92 -11.78
N LEU A 171 -13.14 3.65 -11.52
CA LEU A 171 -12.09 4.66 -11.53
C LEU A 171 -11.63 4.99 -12.95
N ARG A 172 -11.40 6.28 -13.18
CA ARG A 172 -10.91 6.81 -14.45
C ARG A 172 -9.38 6.93 -14.41
N PRO A 173 -8.71 7.06 -15.56
CA PRO A 173 -7.26 7.25 -15.57
C PRO A 173 -6.75 8.45 -14.75
N CYS A 174 -7.56 9.50 -14.59
CA CYS A 174 -7.20 10.65 -13.74
C CYS A 174 -7.28 10.31 -12.24
N ASP A 175 -8.23 9.47 -11.85
CA ASP A 175 -8.39 9.02 -10.47
C ASP A 175 -7.23 8.10 -10.09
N LEU A 176 -6.85 7.18 -10.97
CA LEU A 176 -5.69 6.31 -10.76
C LEU A 176 -4.38 7.09 -10.63
N ARG A 177 -4.19 8.18 -11.42
CA ARG A 177 -3.06 9.08 -11.23
C ARG A 177 -3.12 9.87 -9.92
N ALA A 178 -4.32 10.17 -9.41
CA ALA A 178 -4.48 10.78 -8.10
C ALA A 178 -4.10 9.81 -7.00
N LEU A 179 -4.54 8.55 -7.09
CA LEU A 179 -4.15 7.48 -6.19
C LEU A 179 -2.62 7.29 -6.16
N ASP A 180 -1.95 7.21 -7.32
CA ASP A 180 -0.49 7.12 -7.40
C ASP A 180 0.22 8.26 -6.64
N ARG A 181 -0.31 9.49 -6.70
CA ARG A 181 0.26 10.62 -5.96
C ARG A 181 0.10 10.45 -4.45
N VAL A 182 -1.09 10.05 -3.98
CA VAL A 182 -1.34 9.79 -2.56
C VAL A 182 -0.40 8.70 -2.05
N MET A 183 -0.33 7.57 -2.73
CA MET A 183 0.58 6.48 -2.40
C MET A 183 2.05 6.92 -2.35
N ALA A 184 2.47 7.79 -3.28
CA ALA A 184 3.83 8.34 -3.28
C ALA A 184 4.07 9.32 -2.12
N ASP A 185 3.07 10.08 -1.71
CA ASP A 185 3.17 11.02 -0.59
C ASP A 185 3.17 10.30 0.75
N ASN A 186 2.36 9.26 0.93
CA ASN A 186 2.38 8.39 2.11
C ASN A 186 3.78 7.80 2.33
N ARG A 187 4.44 7.30 1.27
CA ARG A 187 5.82 6.76 1.34
C ARG A 187 6.88 7.79 1.67
N ARG A 188 6.60 9.08 1.47
CA ARG A 188 7.50 10.19 1.87
C ARG A 188 7.23 10.70 3.29
N GLY A 189 6.26 10.10 4.01
CA GLY A 189 5.82 10.58 5.33
C GLY A 189 5.17 11.97 5.26
N ARG A 190 4.64 12.35 4.09
CA ARG A 190 3.81 13.52 3.94
C ARG A 190 2.38 13.12 4.22
N THR A 191 1.83 13.57 5.35
CA THR A 191 0.38 13.55 5.52
C THR A 191 -0.20 14.35 4.35
N PRO A 192 -1.15 13.82 3.55
CA PRO A 192 -1.80 14.63 2.55
C PRO A 192 -2.41 15.83 3.28
N ASP A 193 -1.96 17.04 2.95
CA ASP A 193 -2.75 18.24 3.27
C ASP A 193 -4.16 17.95 2.77
N ALA A 194 -5.15 18.11 3.64
CA ALA A 194 -6.55 17.74 3.41
C ALA A 194 -6.90 17.89 1.93
N PHE A 195 -7.14 16.77 1.27
CA PHE A 195 -7.29 16.54 -0.16
C PHE A 195 -7.67 17.82 -0.90
N GLU A 196 -6.67 18.52 -1.44
CA GLU A 196 -6.91 19.70 -2.23
C GLU A 196 -7.67 19.24 -3.46
N ARG A 197 -8.99 19.50 -3.47
CA ARG A 197 -9.95 19.19 -4.53
C ARG A 197 -9.59 19.94 -5.81
N ARG A 198 -8.41 19.72 -6.32
CA ARG A 198 -8.04 20.12 -7.67
C ARG A 198 -8.57 19.04 -8.60
N GLY A 199 -9.85 19.23 -8.96
CA GLY A 199 -10.42 18.49 -10.08
C GLY A 199 -9.44 18.56 -11.23
N CYS A 200 -9.04 17.42 -11.78
CA CYS A 200 -8.29 17.42 -13.03
C CYS A 200 -9.15 18.15 -14.06
N GLY A 201 -8.61 19.24 -14.64
CA GLY A 201 -9.30 20.16 -15.53
C GLY A 201 -9.83 19.53 -16.85
N GLY A 202 -10.28 18.30 -16.83
CA GLY A 202 -10.83 17.56 -17.95
C GLY A 202 -11.83 16.46 -17.57
N CYS A 203 -12.01 16.14 -16.28
CA CYS A 203 -12.84 15.01 -15.85
C CYS A 203 -14.07 15.43 -15.02
N GLY A 204 -14.74 16.51 -15.35
CA GLY A 204 -15.95 16.96 -14.65
C GLY A 204 -15.71 17.29 -13.17
N ARG A 205 -16.24 18.42 -12.75
CA ARG A 205 -16.13 18.95 -11.38
C ARG A 205 -16.81 17.96 -10.41
N LEU A 206 -16.11 17.55 -9.35
CA LEU A 206 -16.74 16.90 -8.19
C LEU A 206 -17.53 17.99 -7.47
N GLU A 207 -18.85 17.84 -7.37
CA GLU A 207 -19.68 18.72 -6.52
C GLU A 207 -19.30 18.47 -5.06
N PRO A 208 -19.23 19.50 -4.22
CA PRO A 208 -18.93 19.33 -2.80
C PRO A 208 -20.08 18.56 -2.13
N ILE A 209 -19.75 17.50 -1.39
CA ILE A 209 -20.67 16.87 -0.47
C ILE A 209 -20.87 17.85 0.69
N ASP A 210 -22.08 18.36 0.83
CA ASP A 210 -22.49 19.20 1.97
C ASP A 210 -22.60 18.32 3.21
N LEU A 211 -21.64 18.43 4.11
CA LEU A 211 -21.61 17.71 5.40
C LEU A 211 -22.42 18.43 6.48
N SER A 212 -23.31 19.36 6.13
CA SER A 212 -24.23 20.03 7.06
C SER A 212 -25.46 19.17 7.31
N ILE A 213 -25.32 18.16 8.16
CA ILE A 213 -26.48 17.54 8.81
C ILE A 213 -26.33 17.75 10.31
N GLY A 214 -27.32 18.52 10.84
CA GLY A 214 -27.48 18.90 12.23
C GLY A 214 -27.82 17.74 13.16
#